data_2ff12fcfe0185b1bde736a2e8f4f652b
#
_entry.id   2ff12fcfe0185b1bde736a2e8f4f652b
#
_cell.length_a   1.000
_cell.length_b   1.000
_cell.length_c   1.000
_cell.angle_alpha   90.00
_cell.angle_beta   90.00
_cell.angle_gamma   90.00
#
_symmetry.space_group_name_H-M   'P 1'
#
loop_
_entity.id
_entity.type
_entity.pdbx_description
1 polymer ?
#
loop_
_entity_poly.entity_id
_entity_poly.type
_entity_poly.pdbx_seq_one_letter_code
_entity_poly.pdbx_strand_id
1 'polypeptide(L)'
;AEKTMMDKPTARGYLPIDGIAAYDAAVKGMVFGANSEVVQSGRVATVQAIGGTGGLKIGADFLKKVSPNAKALISDPSWENHRALFANAGFQVESYTYYDAEKRGVNFDGMLASLNAAAAGTIVVSHACCHNPTGYDITAAQWDQVIAAVKAKNLTAFLDMAYQGFGHGIAEDGSVIGKFVAADLNFFLSTSFSKSFSLY
;
A
#
# COMPACT_ATOMS: atom_id res chain seq x y z
N ALA A 1 15.39 21.81 -13.56
CA ALA A 1 14.82 20.68 -14.35
C ALA A 1 14.51 21.12 -15.77
N GLU A 2 13.55 22.06 -16.01
CA GLU A 2 13.14 22.48 -17.37
C GLU A 2 14.32 22.95 -18.23
N LYS A 3 15.18 23.86 -17.70
CA LYS A 3 16.37 24.32 -18.41
C LYS A 3 17.29 23.16 -18.83
N THR A 4 17.51 22.19 -17.94
CA THR A 4 18.32 21.01 -18.23
C THR A 4 17.70 20.16 -19.34
N MET A 5 16.36 20.06 -19.37
CA MET A 5 15.63 19.35 -20.42
C MET A 5 15.69 20.07 -21.76
N MET A 6 15.73 21.41 -21.76
CA MET A 6 15.92 22.22 -22.97
C MET A 6 17.34 22.14 -23.50
N ASP A 7 18.32 22.18 -22.59
CA ASP A 7 19.75 22.15 -22.95
C ASP A 7 20.20 20.77 -23.45
N LYS A 8 19.50 19.71 -23.06
CA LYS A 8 19.78 18.31 -23.47
C LYS A 8 18.49 17.64 -23.94
N PRO A 9 18.01 17.95 -25.14
CA PRO A 9 16.81 17.31 -25.67
C PRO A 9 17.03 15.80 -25.85
N THR A 10 16.19 15.00 -25.20
CA THR A 10 16.17 13.55 -25.34
C THR A 10 14.88 13.11 -26.03
N ALA A 11 14.92 11.98 -26.73
CA ALA A 11 13.74 11.40 -27.33
C ALA A 11 12.69 11.12 -26.23
N ARG A 12 11.44 11.53 -26.48
CA ARG A 12 10.30 11.34 -25.57
C ARG A 12 9.38 10.27 -26.15
N GLY A 13 9.92 9.05 -26.29
CA GLY A 13 9.15 7.90 -26.69
C GLY A 13 8.36 7.29 -25.52
N TYR A 14 7.71 6.17 -25.79
CA TYR A 14 7.08 5.37 -24.74
C TYR A 14 8.13 4.84 -23.76
N LEU A 15 7.78 4.86 -22.47
CA LEU A 15 8.58 4.14 -21.47
C LEU A 15 8.37 2.63 -21.63
N PRO A 16 9.30 1.80 -21.08
CA PRO A 16 9.03 0.39 -20.84
C PRO A 16 7.72 0.19 -20.08
N ILE A 17 7.08 -0.96 -20.24
CA ILE A 17 5.75 -1.22 -19.64
C ILE A 17 5.75 -1.16 -18.11
N ASP A 18 6.89 -1.45 -17.50
CA ASP A 18 7.13 -1.37 -16.05
C ASP A 18 7.61 0.02 -15.59
N GLY A 19 7.94 0.92 -16.52
CA GLY A 19 8.37 2.27 -16.21
C GLY A 19 9.89 2.49 -16.34
N ILE A 20 10.41 3.44 -15.58
CA ILE A 20 11.84 3.81 -15.59
C ILE A 20 12.59 2.89 -14.62
N ALA A 21 13.46 2.02 -15.14
CA ALA A 21 14.19 1.04 -14.34
C ALA A 21 15.00 1.65 -13.17
N ALA A 22 15.59 2.83 -13.37
CA ALA A 22 16.33 3.53 -12.31
C ALA A 22 15.39 4.03 -11.20
N TYR A 23 14.17 4.45 -11.54
CA TYR A 23 13.14 4.83 -10.57
C TYR A 23 12.68 3.60 -9.77
N ASP A 24 12.36 2.50 -10.45
CA ASP A 24 11.91 1.27 -9.79
C ASP A 24 12.99 0.71 -8.85
N ALA A 25 14.27 0.77 -9.25
CA ALA A 25 15.38 0.35 -8.40
C ALA A 25 15.53 1.24 -7.17
N ALA A 26 15.40 2.56 -7.32
CA ALA A 26 15.45 3.50 -6.20
C ALA A 26 14.30 3.28 -5.21
N VAL A 27 13.08 3.08 -5.72
CA VAL A 27 11.89 2.79 -4.88
C VAL A 27 12.06 1.47 -4.13
N LYS A 28 12.50 0.40 -4.80
CA LYS A 28 12.80 -0.89 -4.13
C LYS A 28 13.81 -0.71 -3.00
N GLY A 29 14.89 0.01 -3.29
CA GLY A 29 15.96 0.28 -2.30
C GLY A 29 15.45 1.06 -1.10
N MET A 30 14.60 2.06 -1.32
CA MET A 30 14.03 2.87 -0.24
C MET A 30 13.04 2.07 0.62
N VAL A 31 12.16 1.29 -0.01
CA VAL A 31 11.06 0.58 0.68
C VAL A 31 11.55 -0.67 1.40
N PHE A 32 12.39 -1.47 0.74
CA PHE A 32 12.80 -2.80 1.25
C PHE A 32 14.25 -2.84 1.73
N GLY A 33 15.03 -1.79 1.48
CA GLY A 33 16.48 -1.81 1.65
C GLY A 33 17.18 -2.41 0.42
N ALA A 34 18.11 -1.66 -0.18
CA ALA A 34 18.78 -2.05 -1.44
C ALA A 34 19.51 -3.40 -1.35
N ASN A 35 19.99 -3.77 -0.16
CA ASN A 35 20.72 -5.01 0.08
C ASN A 35 19.86 -6.09 0.75
N SER A 36 18.55 -5.90 0.84
CA SER A 36 17.67 -6.90 1.45
C SER A 36 17.58 -8.16 0.58
N GLU A 37 17.38 -9.31 1.23
CA GLU A 37 17.25 -10.60 0.54
C GLU A 37 16.13 -10.59 -0.49
N VAL A 38 14.96 -10.03 -0.16
CA VAL A 38 13.79 -9.99 -1.05
C VAL A 38 14.03 -9.19 -2.34
N VAL A 39 14.91 -8.17 -2.28
CA VAL A 39 15.32 -7.39 -3.47
C VAL A 39 16.36 -8.16 -4.26
N GLN A 40 17.38 -8.72 -3.61
CA GLN A 40 18.47 -9.43 -4.25
C GLN A 40 18.04 -10.74 -4.91
N SER A 41 17.06 -11.43 -4.31
CA SER A 41 16.49 -12.67 -4.87
C SER A 41 15.46 -12.45 -5.98
N GLY A 42 15.13 -11.18 -6.31
CA GLY A 42 14.15 -10.86 -7.34
C GLY A 42 12.68 -11.11 -6.94
N ARG A 43 12.39 -11.25 -5.65
CA ARG A 43 11.02 -11.44 -5.14
C ARG A 43 10.15 -10.19 -5.21
N VAL A 44 10.72 -9.02 -5.45
CA VAL A 44 9.99 -7.75 -5.54
C VAL A 44 9.78 -7.37 -6.99
N ALA A 45 8.54 -7.46 -7.47
CA ALA A 45 8.13 -6.84 -8.73
C ALA A 45 7.71 -5.39 -8.47
N THR A 46 8.21 -4.47 -9.29
CA THR A 46 7.89 -3.03 -9.17
C THR A 46 7.47 -2.50 -10.52
N VAL A 47 6.43 -1.70 -10.54
CA VAL A 47 5.96 -1.00 -11.73
C VAL A 47 5.68 0.46 -11.40
N GLN A 48 6.10 1.36 -12.27
CA GLN A 48 5.79 2.77 -12.16
C GLN A 48 4.35 3.03 -12.60
N ALA A 49 3.63 3.88 -11.86
CA ALA A 49 2.24 4.23 -12.12
C ALA A 49 2.04 5.75 -12.02
N ILE A 50 0.89 6.23 -12.47
CA ILE A 50 0.49 7.63 -12.36
C ILE A 50 -0.02 7.89 -10.94
N GLY A 51 0.91 8.26 -10.05
CA GLY A 51 0.65 8.50 -8.63
C GLY A 51 0.14 7.27 -7.88
N GLY A 52 -0.19 7.44 -6.59
CA GLY A 52 -0.75 6.39 -5.75
C GLY A 52 -2.08 5.85 -6.26
N THR A 53 -2.93 6.72 -6.81
CA THR A 53 -4.20 6.32 -7.44
C THR A 53 -3.99 5.32 -8.57
N GLY A 54 -3.02 5.59 -9.46
CA GLY A 54 -2.66 4.68 -10.55
C GLY A 54 -2.10 3.35 -10.03
N GLY A 55 -1.24 3.39 -9.01
CA GLY A 55 -0.70 2.19 -8.38
C GLY A 55 -1.78 1.31 -7.75
N LEU A 56 -2.69 1.90 -6.98
CA LEU A 56 -3.83 1.21 -6.39
C LEU A 56 -4.75 0.60 -7.46
N LYS A 57 -5.02 1.35 -8.54
CA LYS A 57 -5.90 0.87 -9.62
C LYS A 57 -5.28 -0.32 -10.36
N ILE A 58 -4.00 -0.23 -10.73
CA ILE A 58 -3.28 -1.32 -11.40
C ILE A 58 -3.27 -2.57 -10.50
N GLY A 59 -2.98 -2.41 -9.22
CA GLY A 59 -2.99 -3.51 -8.26
C GLY A 59 -4.38 -4.12 -8.08
N ALA A 60 -5.43 -3.30 -8.00
CA ALA A 60 -6.81 -3.77 -7.90
C ALA A 60 -7.23 -4.55 -9.16
N ASP A 61 -6.93 -4.05 -10.36
CA ASP A 61 -7.24 -4.73 -11.62
C ASP A 61 -6.48 -6.06 -11.76
N PHE A 62 -5.22 -6.09 -11.34
CA PHE A 62 -4.43 -7.32 -11.32
C PHE A 62 -5.03 -8.33 -10.34
N LEU A 63 -5.35 -7.89 -9.12
CA LEU A 63 -5.99 -8.75 -8.11
C LEU A 63 -7.33 -9.30 -8.60
N LYS A 64 -8.10 -8.53 -9.34
CA LYS A 64 -9.36 -9.01 -9.92
C LYS A 64 -9.16 -10.15 -10.91
N LYS A 65 -8.06 -10.15 -11.65
CA LYS A 65 -7.73 -11.25 -12.58
C LYS A 65 -7.31 -12.53 -11.85
N VAL A 66 -6.52 -12.39 -10.77
CA VAL A 66 -5.98 -13.57 -10.05
C VAL A 66 -6.87 -14.06 -8.91
N SER A 67 -7.76 -13.21 -8.41
CA SER A 67 -8.70 -13.50 -7.31
C SER A 67 -10.10 -12.96 -7.62
N PRO A 68 -10.77 -13.44 -8.68
CA PRO A 68 -12.00 -12.83 -9.22
C PRO A 68 -13.18 -12.83 -8.24
N ASN A 69 -13.20 -13.75 -7.29
CA ASN A 69 -14.29 -13.91 -6.32
C ASN A 69 -13.97 -13.28 -4.94
N ALA A 70 -12.79 -12.68 -4.77
CA ALA A 70 -12.44 -12.03 -3.53
C ALA A 70 -13.34 -10.83 -3.26
N LYS A 71 -13.51 -10.51 -1.97
CA LYS A 71 -14.03 -9.22 -1.52
C LYS A 71 -12.87 -8.30 -1.16
N ALA A 72 -13.11 -7.00 -1.15
CA ALA A 72 -12.17 -6.02 -0.63
C ALA A 72 -12.72 -5.40 0.65
N LEU A 73 -11.91 -5.33 1.69
CA LEU A 73 -12.18 -4.61 2.93
C LEU A 73 -11.34 -3.35 2.99
N ILE A 74 -11.97 -2.22 3.30
CA ILE A 74 -11.31 -0.93 3.53
C ILE A 74 -11.61 -0.47 4.96
N SER A 75 -10.78 0.39 5.54
CA SER A 75 -11.05 0.97 6.87
C SER A 75 -12.34 1.82 6.88
N ASP A 76 -12.97 1.92 8.05
CA ASP A 76 -14.09 2.84 8.27
C ASP A 76 -13.69 3.88 9.34
N PRO A 77 -13.55 5.17 8.94
CA PRO A 77 -13.52 5.71 7.59
C PRO A 77 -12.24 5.34 6.82
N SER A 78 -12.24 5.62 5.53
CA SER A 78 -11.08 5.46 4.65
C SER A 78 -10.97 6.65 3.69
N TRP A 79 -9.86 6.74 2.98
CA TRP A 79 -9.77 7.65 1.84
C TRP A 79 -10.80 7.26 0.78
N GLU A 80 -11.62 8.22 0.34
CA GLU A 80 -12.79 7.98 -0.51
C GLU A 80 -12.48 7.15 -1.76
N ASN A 81 -11.32 7.39 -2.36
CA ASN A 81 -10.93 6.68 -3.57
C ASN A 81 -10.66 5.18 -3.37
N HIS A 82 -10.35 4.70 -2.16
CA HIS A 82 -10.19 3.26 -1.93
C HIS A 82 -11.44 2.49 -2.38
N ARG A 83 -12.63 2.94 -1.93
CA ARG A 83 -13.89 2.30 -2.33
C ARG A 83 -14.11 2.35 -3.83
N ALA A 84 -13.94 3.53 -4.45
CA ALA A 84 -14.16 3.72 -5.86
C ALA A 84 -13.20 2.87 -6.72
N LEU A 85 -11.92 2.83 -6.37
CA LEU A 85 -10.89 2.09 -7.12
C LEU A 85 -11.18 0.58 -7.13
N PHE A 86 -11.46 0.00 -5.96
CA PHE A 86 -11.75 -1.43 -5.86
C PHE A 86 -13.13 -1.80 -6.41
N ALA A 87 -14.16 -0.97 -6.22
CA ALA A 87 -15.48 -1.18 -6.82
C ALA A 87 -15.41 -1.11 -8.36
N ASN A 88 -14.68 -0.14 -8.92
CA ASN A 88 -14.49 -0.01 -10.36
C ASN A 88 -13.59 -1.11 -10.96
N ALA A 89 -12.81 -1.81 -10.14
CA ALA A 89 -12.13 -3.04 -10.55
C ALA A 89 -13.04 -4.28 -10.51
N GLY A 90 -14.29 -4.13 -9.99
CA GLY A 90 -15.31 -5.17 -9.96
C GLY A 90 -15.35 -5.97 -8.66
N PHE A 91 -14.76 -5.46 -7.57
CA PHE A 91 -14.86 -6.08 -6.25
C PHE A 91 -16.11 -5.62 -5.50
N GLN A 92 -16.70 -6.53 -4.71
CA GLN A 92 -17.59 -6.15 -3.62
C GLN A 92 -16.72 -5.53 -2.52
N VAL A 93 -16.99 -4.25 -2.17
CA VAL A 93 -16.22 -3.52 -1.18
C VAL A 93 -17.03 -3.37 0.10
N GLU A 94 -16.51 -3.91 1.17
CA GLU A 94 -17.04 -3.81 2.54
C GLU A 94 -16.06 -3.00 3.40
N SER A 95 -16.44 -2.69 4.63
CA SER A 95 -15.60 -1.94 5.56
C SER A 95 -15.22 -2.80 6.77
N TYR A 96 -14.02 -2.57 7.30
CA TYR A 96 -13.63 -3.04 8.61
C TYR A 96 -13.59 -1.87 9.61
N THR A 97 -13.93 -2.15 10.86
CA THR A 97 -13.89 -1.16 11.94
C THR A 97 -12.47 -0.61 12.09
N TYR A 98 -12.33 0.71 12.16
CA TYR A 98 -11.02 1.35 12.35
C TYR A 98 -11.04 2.46 13.37
N TYR A 99 -11.96 3.44 13.28
CA TYR A 99 -11.97 4.63 14.10
C TYR A 99 -13.05 4.59 15.19
N ASP A 100 -12.68 5.06 16.37
CA ASP A 100 -13.60 5.29 17.49
C ASP A 100 -13.72 6.81 17.72
N ALA A 101 -14.86 7.38 17.34
CA ALA A 101 -15.11 8.81 17.42
C ALA A 101 -15.25 9.30 18.88
N GLU A 102 -15.73 8.45 19.80
CA GLU A 102 -15.88 8.81 21.21
C GLU A 102 -14.52 8.88 21.90
N LYS A 103 -13.65 7.90 21.64
CA LYS A 103 -12.30 7.83 22.19
C LYS A 103 -11.28 8.65 21.40
N ARG A 104 -11.66 9.14 20.22
CA ARG A 104 -10.78 9.83 19.28
C ARG A 104 -9.48 9.05 19.04
N GLY A 105 -9.62 7.84 18.53
CA GLY A 105 -8.49 6.94 18.32
C GLY A 105 -8.87 5.73 17.48
N VAL A 106 -7.93 4.80 17.35
CA VAL A 106 -8.19 3.55 16.64
C VAL A 106 -9.01 2.60 17.52
N ASN A 107 -10.09 2.07 16.99
CA ASN A 107 -10.81 0.92 17.57
C ASN A 107 -10.09 -0.37 17.15
N PHE A 108 -8.97 -0.64 17.78
CA PHE A 108 -8.11 -1.75 17.39
C PHE A 108 -8.77 -3.12 17.60
N ASP A 109 -9.50 -3.30 18.69
CA ASP A 109 -10.20 -4.56 18.96
C ASP A 109 -11.27 -4.84 17.89
N GLY A 110 -12.02 -3.80 17.49
CA GLY A 110 -13.01 -3.89 16.41
C GLY A 110 -12.35 -4.16 15.05
N MET A 111 -11.21 -3.53 14.77
CA MET A 111 -10.40 -3.82 13.58
C MET A 111 -10.00 -5.29 13.54
N LEU A 112 -9.38 -5.78 14.61
CA LEU A 112 -8.87 -7.15 14.68
C LEU A 112 -10.02 -8.18 14.61
N ALA A 113 -11.16 -7.89 15.25
CA ALA A 113 -12.36 -8.72 15.14
C ALA A 113 -12.88 -8.79 13.71
N SER A 114 -12.92 -7.65 12.99
CA SER A 114 -13.33 -7.60 11.58
C SER A 114 -12.41 -8.44 10.68
N LEU A 115 -11.08 -8.34 10.87
CA LEU A 115 -10.11 -9.12 10.11
C LEU A 115 -10.24 -10.63 10.39
N ASN A 116 -10.44 -11.00 11.65
CA ASN A 116 -10.64 -12.39 12.05
C ASN A 116 -11.97 -12.99 11.54
N ALA A 117 -12.98 -12.19 11.30
CA ALA A 117 -14.25 -12.60 10.70
C ALA A 117 -14.21 -12.72 9.17
N ALA A 118 -13.19 -12.14 8.53
CA ALA A 118 -13.09 -12.14 7.07
C ALA A 118 -12.86 -13.55 6.52
N ALA A 119 -13.46 -13.81 5.34
CA ALA A 119 -13.23 -15.05 4.61
C ALA A 119 -11.81 -15.10 4.02
N ALA A 120 -11.25 -16.29 3.90
CA ALA A 120 -9.94 -16.50 3.27
C ALA A 120 -9.93 -15.92 1.84
N GLY A 121 -8.80 -15.34 1.44
CA GLY A 121 -8.63 -14.67 0.15
C GLY A 121 -9.20 -13.25 0.09
N THR A 122 -9.86 -12.75 1.15
CA THR A 122 -10.31 -11.35 1.20
C THR A 122 -9.11 -10.40 1.12
N ILE A 123 -9.23 -9.37 0.29
CA ILE A 123 -8.23 -8.31 0.15
C ILE A 123 -8.46 -7.27 1.26
N VAL A 124 -7.44 -6.95 2.03
CA VAL A 124 -7.48 -5.94 3.07
C VAL A 124 -6.64 -4.74 2.65
N VAL A 125 -7.30 -3.62 2.38
CA VAL A 125 -6.64 -2.36 2.02
C VAL A 125 -6.40 -1.57 3.29
N SER A 126 -5.15 -1.25 3.57
CA SER A 126 -4.74 -0.54 4.79
C SER A 126 -3.74 0.57 4.47
N HIS A 127 -3.84 1.70 5.14
CA HIS A 127 -2.77 2.70 5.11
C HIS A 127 -1.57 2.15 5.88
N ALA A 128 -0.38 2.20 5.28
CA ALA A 128 0.85 1.77 5.94
C ALA A 128 1.27 2.73 7.06
N CYS A 129 1.00 4.02 6.86
CA CYS A 129 1.22 5.11 7.81
C CYS A 129 0.32 6.30 7.47
N CYS A 130 0.19 7.22 8.41
CA CYS A 130 -0.54 8.50 8.24
C CYS A 130 -1.96 8.28 7.69
N HIS A 131 -2.77 7.54 8.45
CA HIS A 131 -4.11 7.13 8.02
C HIS A 131 -4.99 8.32 7.61
N ASN A 132 -5.47 8.29 6.39
CA ASN A 132 -6.39 9.29 5.83
C ASN A 132 -7.84 8.74 5.85
N PRO A 133 -8.82 9.41 6.53
CA PRO A 133 -8.76 10.81 6.97
C PRO A 133 -8.47 11.00 8.47
N THR A 134 -8.30 9.96 9.27
CA THR A 134 -8.35 10.09 10.73
C THR A 134 -7.09 10.69 11.35
N GLY A 135 -5.91 10.49 10.73
CA GLY A 135 -4.62 10.86 11.30
C GLY A 135 -4.18 9.98 12.48
N TYR A 136 -4.90 8.89 12.77
CA TYR A 136 -4.54 7.93 13.81
C TYR A 136 -4.02 6.65 13.19
N ASP A 137 -2.83 6.24 13.60
CA ASP A 137 -2.17 5.03 13.14
C ASP A 137 -2.15 3.96 14.25
N ILE A 138 -2.12 2.70 13.85
CA ILE A 138 -1.89 1.59 14.78
C ILE A 138 -0.39 1.50 15.11
N THR A 139 -0.10 1.05 16.32
CA THR A 139 1.27 0.90 16.81
C THR A 139 2.00 -0.28 16.14
N ALA A 140 3.33 -0.31 16.27
CA ALA A 140 4.14 -1.42 15.78
C ALA A 140 3.71 -2.78 16.35
N ALA A 141 3.32 -2.83 17.63
CA ALA A 141 2.83 -4.07 18.27
C ALA A 141 1.43 -4.48 17.76
N GLN A 142 0.59 -3.50 17.41
CA GLN A 142 -0.71 -3.75 16.78
C GLN A 142 -0.54 -4.27 15.35
N TRP A 143 0.44 -3.76 14.61
CA TRP A 143 0.80 -4.31 13.30
C TRP A 143 1.20 -5.78 13.36
N ASP A 144 1.93 -6.21 14.41
CA ASP A 144 2.27 -7.62 14.58
C ASP A 144 1.02 -8.50 14.72
N GLN A 145 -0.01 -8.03 15.43
CA GLN A 145 -1.29 -8.72 15.56
C GLN A 145 -2.09 -8.73 14.25
N VAL A 146 -2.12 -7.61 13.50
CA VAL A 146 -2.74 -7.54 12.18
C VAL A 146 -2.09 -8.53 11.21
N ILE A 147 -0.75 -8.56 11.17
CA ILE A 147 0.01 -9.49 10.33
C ILE A 147 -0.27 -10.94 10.69
N ALA A 148 -0.35 -11.26 11.99
CA ALA A 148 -0.74 -12.59 12.46
C ALA A 148 -2.16 -12.97 11.99
N ALA A 149 -3.12 -12.05 12.07
CA ALA A 149 -4.49 -12.26 11.57
C ALA A 149 -4.52 -12.45 10.05
N VAL A 150 -3.80 -11.61 9.29
CA VAL A 150 -3.68 -11.72 7.82
C VAL A 150 -3.16 -13.11 7.44
N LYS A 151 -2.11 -13.57 8.13
CA LYS A 151 -1.51 -14.89 7.89
C LYS A 151 -2.47 -16.03 8.26
N ALA A 152 -3.03 -16.00 9.46
CA ALA A 152 -3.90 -17.04 9.98
C ALA A 152 -5.19 -17.21 9.17
N LYS A 153 -5.72 -16.10 8.64
CA LYS A 153 -6.97 -16.08 7.86
C LYS A 153 -6.72 -16.17 6.35
N ASN A 154 -5.45 -16.28 5.92
CA ASN A 154 -5.08 -16.29 4.50
C ASN A 154 -5.68 -15.10 3.76
N LEU A 155 -5.51 -13.89 4.30
CA LEU A 155 -5.95 -12.64 3.67
C LEU A 155 -4.86 -12.11 2.74
N THR A 156 -5.24 -11.28 1.79
CA THR A 156 -4.31 -10.58 0.91
C THR A 156 -4.18 -9.13 1.36
N ALA A 157 -3.04 -8.74 1.90
CA ALA A 157 -2.81 -7.35 2.27
C ALA A 157 -2.50 -6.48 1.04
N PHE A 158 -3.14 -5.31 0.98
CA PHE A 158 -2.80 -4.25 0.05
C PHE A 158 -2.53 -2.97 0.84
N LEU A 159 -1.28 -2.57 0.91
CA LEU A 159 -0.83 -1.42 1.68
C LEU A 159 -0.78 -0.16 0.79
N ASP A 160 -1.35 0.93 1.28
CA ASP A 160 -1.27 2.26 0.68
C ASP A 160 -0.33 3.13 1.52
N MET A 161 0.72 3.67 0.89
CA MET A 161 1.74 4.48 1.55
C MET A 161 1.94 5.80 0.80
N ALA A 162 0.99 6.72 0.98
CA ALA A 162 1.01 8.03 0.32
C ALA A 162 1.85 9.08 1.08
N TYR A 163 2.15 8.85 2.36
CA TYR A 163 2.68 9.85 3.28
C TYR A 163 3.92 9.38 4.03
N GLN A 164 4.73 8.48 3.46
CA GLN A 164 5.98 8.05 4.11
C GLN A 164 6.90 9.26 4.37
N GLY A 165 7.33 9.39 5.62
CA GLY A 165 8.17 10.50 6.10
C GLY A 165 7.39 11.65 6.73
N PHE A 166 6.05 11.62 6.73
CA PHE A 166 5.22 12.68 7.34
C PHE A 166 4.75 12.35 8.76
N GLY A 167 4.84 11.10 9.19
CA GLY A 167 4.48 10.69 10.55
C GLY A 167 5.65 10.85 11.52
N HIS A 168 6.51 9.86 11.58
CA HIS A 168 7.64 9.78 12.49
C HIS A 168 9.00 9.85 11.79
N GLY A 169 9.03 9.59 10.48
CA GLY A 169 10.23 9.56 9.66
C GLY A 169 10.14 8.51 8.55
N ILE A 170 11.03 8.59 7.57
CA ILE A 170 10.99 7.70 6.41
C ILE A 170 11.16 6.23 6.83
N ALA A 171 12.07 5.95 7.76
CA ALA A 171 12.33 4.59 8.23
C ALA A 171 11.20 4.06 9.11
N GLU A 172 10.73 4.88 10.04
CA GLU A 172 9.68 4.54 11.00
C GLU A 172 8.36 4.27 10.29
N ASP A 173 7.95 5.19 9.40
CA ASP A 173 6.70 5.09 8.64
C ASP A 173 6.71 3.90 7.67
N GLY A 174 7.89 3.54 7.14
CA GLY A 174 8.07 2.37 6.27
C GLY A 174 8.29 1.04 7.01
N SER A 175 8.43 1.06 8.33
CA SER A 175 8.85 -0.12 9.11
C SER A 175 7.88 -1.31 9.01
N VAL A 176 6.59 -1.05 8.79
CA VAL A 176 5.57 -2.09 8.62
C VAL A 176 5.89 -3.01 7.43
N ILE A 177 6.50 -2.50 6.37
CA ILE A 177 6.86 -3.29 5.19
C ILE A 177 7.84 -4.41 5.57
N GLY A 178 8.87 -4.07 6.37
CA GLY A 178 9.80 -5.06 6.90
C GLY A 178 9.15 -6.15 7.75
N LYS A 179 8.07 -5.83 8.48
CA LYS A 179 7.31 -6.80 9.27
C LYS A 179 6.55 -7.80 8.37
N PHE A 180 5.92 -7.34 7.28
CA PHE A 180 5.28 -8.22 6.29
C PHE A 180 6.31 -9.13 5.62
N VAL A 181 7.47 -8.61 5.25
CA VAL A 181 8.59 -9.40 4.70
C VAL A 181 9.06 -10.46 5.70
N ALA A 182 9.30 -10.09 6.97
CA ALA A 182 9.75 -11.00 8.02
C ALA A 182 8.72 -12.10 8.32
N ALA A 183 7.43 -11.83 8.13
CA ALA A 183 6.35 -12.81 8.27
C ALA A 183 6.23 -13.77 7.08
N ASP A 184 7.04 -13.58 6.03
CA ASP A 184 7.01 -14.32 4.75
C ASP A 184 5.62 -14.26 4.09
N LEU A 185 5.03 -13.07 4.07
CA LEU A 185 3.75 -12.82 3.43
C LEU A 185 3.95 -12.20 2.06
N ASN A 186 3.16 -12.65 1.08
CA ASN A 186 2.98 -11.92 -0.16
C ASN A 186 1.96 -10.80 0.06
N PHE A 187 2.29 -9.61 -0.38
CA PHE A 187 1.43 -8.44 -0.23
C PHE A 187 1.60 -7.47 -1.38
N PHE A 188 0.66 -6.55 -1.52
CA PHE A 188 0.71 -5.46 -2.49
C PHE A 188 1.02 -4.16 -1.75
N LEU A 189 1.80 -3.30 -2.39
CA LEU A 189 2.12 -1.99 -1.87
C LEU A 189 1.98 -0.95 -3.00
N SER A 190 1.20 0.09 -2.75
CA SER A 190 1.21 1.32 -3.53
C SER A 190 1.93 2.40 -2.72
N THR A 191 3.08 2.86 -3.20
CA THR A 191 3.79 4.00 -2.59
C THR A 191 3.76 5.19 -3.53
N SER A 192 3.62 6.39 -2.98
CA SER A 192 3.44 7.63 -3.75
C SER A 192 4.40 8.72 -3.28
N PHE A 193 4.92 9.47 -4.23
CA PHE A 193 5.78 10.63 -4.00
C PHE A 193 5.08 11.96 -4.29
N SER A 194 3.77 11.92 -4.59
CA SER A 194 2.99 13.12 -4.90
C SER A 194 3.06 14.17 -3.80
N LYS A 195 2.96 13.74 -2.52
CA LYS A 195 3.02 14.64 -1.37
C LYS A 195 4.47 15.04 -1.03
N SER A 196 5.40 14.07 -1.06
CA SER A 196 6.80 14.29 -0.68
C SER A 196 7.54 15.21 -1.64
N PHE A 197 7.27 15.10 -2.94
CA PHE A 197 7.95 15.88 -3.98
C PHE A 197 7.03 16.87 -4.71
N SER A 198 5.75 16.98 -4.31
CA SER A 198 4.74 17.81 -5.01
C SER A 198 4.67 17.49 -6.51
N LEU A 199 4.76 16.21 -6.84
CA LEU A 199 4.70 15.67 -8.22
C LEU A 199 3.42 14.87 -8.42
N TYR A 200 2.53 15.41 -9.23
CA TYR A 200 1.24 14.80 -9.56
C TYR A 200 1.15 14.41 -11.03
#